data_9317048b01aabcbc6631383b7ef85ed5
#
_entry.id   9317048b01aabcbc6631383b7ef85ed5
#
_cell.length_a   1.000
_cell.length_b   1.000
_cell.length_c   1.000
_cell.angle_alpha   90.00
_cell.angle_beta   90.00
_cell.angle_gamma   90.00
#
_symmetry.space_group_name_H-M   'P 1'
#
loop_
_entity.id
_entity.type
_entity.pdbx_description
1 polymer ?
#
loop_
_entity_poly.entity_id
_entity_poly.type
_entity_poly.pdbx_seq_one_letter_code
_entity_poly.pdbx_strand_id
1 'polypeptide(L)'
;IWLVLEYFDPKVRAMAHTILSFEFDDGSRIACSIEVRRRRGKKYDPFKGLFRKFELIYVWATERDVIGVRTRCRRKSVTHLFEGVVLHTGNERRMLESYLRRTNEIHDHPQWYNTVTNTCTTNIVRHVNEVYPGRIPAAPDPQGLIL
;
A
#
# COMPACT_ATOMS: atom_id res chain seq x y z
N ILE A 1 -1.04 -7.12 13.05
CA ILE A 1 -0.87 -6.30 11.82
C ILE A 1 -0.65 -4.86 12.22
N TRP A 2 0.30 -4.19 11.58
CA TRP A 2 0.60 -2.79 11.81
C TRP A 2 0.36 -1.97 10.54
N LEU A 3 -0.22 -0.79 10.70
CA LEU A 3 -0.38 0.20 9.64
C LEU A 3 0.75 1.21 9.74
N VAL A 4 1.52 1.35 8.68
CA VAL A 4 2.61 2.32 8.57
C VAL A 4 2.15 3.44 7.64
N LEU A 5 2.06 4.66 8.16
CA LEU A 5 1.77 5.86 7.38
C LEU A 5 3.04 6.70 7.22
N GLU A 6 3.43 6.94 5.98
CA GLU A 6 4.52 7.85 5.62
C GLU A 6 3.94 9.15 5.04
N TYR A 7 4.05 10.25 5.75
CA TYR A 7 3.76 11.57 5.21
C TYR A 7 4.98 12.08 4.46
N PHE A 8 4.83 12.42 3.18
CA PHE A 8 5.91 12.92 2.33
C PHE A 8 6.40 14.31 2.76
N ASP A 9 5.52 15.11 3.34
CA ASP A 9 5.81 16.39 3.99
C ASP A 9 4.92 16.49 5.23
N PRO A 10 5.50 16.66 6.43
CA PRO A 10 4.73 16.76 7.67
C PRO A 10 3.78 17.98 7.72
N LYS A 11 4.01 18.97 6.85
CA LYS A 11 3.11 20.13 6.71
C LYS A 11 1.91 19.83 5.81
N VAL A 12 1.99 18.83 4.95
CA VAL A 12 0.93 18.43 4.00
C VAL A 12 0.40 17.05 4.38
N ARG A 13 -0.48 16.99 5.36
CA ARG A 13 -1.06 15.73 5.85
C ARG A 13 -2.04 15.06 4.89
N ALA A 14 -2.42 15.76 3.80
CA ALA A 14 -3.36 15.23 2.82
C ALA A 14 -2.78 14.12 1.91
N MET A 15 -1.46 13.96 1.88
CA MET A 15 -0.80 12.95 1.06
C MET A 15 0.11 12.08 1.93
N ALA A 16 -0.29 10.84 2.12
CA ALA A 16 0.49 9.85 2.81
C ALA A 16 0.61 8.58 1.96
N HIS A 17 1.71 7.88 2.12
CA HIS A 17 1.88 6.53 1.63
C HIS A 17 1.53 5.55 2.74
N THR A 18 0.75 4.54 2.40
CA THR A 18 0.23 3.55 3.35
C THR A 18 0.86 2.19 3.09
N ILE A 19 1.32 1.53 4.14
CA ILE A 19 2.00 0.24 4.10
C ILE A 19 1.41 -0.64 5.18
N LEU A 20 1.30 -1.95 4.96
CA LEU A 20 1.00 -2.90 6.01
C LEU A 20 2.25 -3.68 6.42
N SER A 21 2.41 -3.90 7.73
CA SER A 21 3.40 -4.77 8.32
C SER A 21 2.71 -5.91 9.08
N PHE A 22 3.20 -7.11 8.86
CA PHE A 22 2.71 -8.35 9.45
C PHE A 22 3.74 -8.84 10.47
N GLU A 23 3.30 -9.02 11.69
CA GLU A 23 4.09 -9.58 12.78
C GLU A 23 3.74 -11.05 12.93
N PHE A 24 4.75 -11.90 13.08
CA PHE A 24 4.62 -13.34 13.29
C PHE A 24 4.83 -13.70 14.75
N ASP A 25 4.45 -14.92 15.12
CA ASP A 25 4.52 -15.41 16.51
C ASP A 25 5.95 -15.44 17.09
N ASP A 26 6.96 -15.52 16.22
CA ASP A 26 8.38 -15.44 16.59
C ASP A 26 8.89 -14.00 16.77
N GLY A 27 7.99 -13.00 16.64
CA GLY A 27 8.31 -11.59 16.71
C GLY A 27 8.95 -11.01 15.43
N SER A 28 9.17 -11.82 14.40
CA SER A 28 9.64 -11.31 13.12
C SER A 28 8.57 -10.47 12.43
N ARG A 29 8.98 -9.47 11.63
CA ARG A 29 8.07 -8.57 10.93
C ARG A 29 8.46 -8.41 9.48
N ILE A 30 7.47 -8.57 8.60
CA ILE A 30 7.59 -8.31 7.18
C ILE A 30 6.58 -7.25 6.76
N ALA A 31 7.00 -6.29 5.97
CA ALA A 31 6.13 -5.24 5.47
C ALA A 31 5.95 -5.35 3.96
N CYS A 32 4.73 -5.05 3.50
CA CYS A 32 4.40 -4.93 2.10
C CYS A 32 4.03 -3.49 1.75
N SER A 33 4.82 -2.90 0.87
CA SER A 33 4.60 -1.57 0.33
C SER A 33 4.10 -1.67 -1.11
N ILE A 34 2.92 -1.10 -1.37
CA ILE A 34 2.32 -1.06 -2.71
C ILE A 34 2.81 0.20 -3.40
N GLU A 35 3.66 0.02 -4.41
CA GLU A 35 4.48 1.08 -4.99
C GLU A 35 4.22 1.25 -6.49
N VAL A 36 4.75 2.34 -7.03
CA VAL A 36 4.89 2.55 -8.48
C VAL A 36 6.24 2.04 -8.96
N ARG A 37 6.27 1.19 -9.98
CA ARG A 37 7.51 0.80 -10.65
C ARG A 37 8.04 1.96 -11.49
N ARG A 38 9.19 2.47 -11.11
CA ARG A 38 9.86 3.59 -11.78
C ARG A 38 11.13 3.14 -12.49
N ARG A 39 11.37 3.69 -13.66
CA ARG A 39 12.69 3.57 -14.30
C ARG A 39 13.71 4.35 -13.48
N ARG A 40 14.94 3.82 -13.39
CA ARG A 40 16.05 4.49 -12.71
C ARG A 40 16.20 5.94 -13.19
N GLY A 41 16.34 6.90 -12.27
CA GLY A 41 16.48 8.33 -12.58
C GLY A 41 15.18 9.08 -12.90
N LYS A 42 14.02 8.40 -12.97
CA LYS A 42 12.73 9.08 -13.17
C LYS A 42 12.02 9.33 -11.84
N LYS A 43 11.52 10.55 -11.65
CA LYS A 43 10.68 10.90 -10.50
C LYS A 43 9.22 10.52 -10.76
N TYR A 44 8.50 10.20 -9.68
CA TYR A 44 7.05 10.05 -9.75
C TYR A 44 6.39 11.41 -10.01
N ASP A 45 5.43 11.41 -10.90
CA ASP A 45 4.60 12.55 -11.23
C ASP A 45 3.13 12.10 -11.10
N PRO A 46 2.35 12.68 -10.16
CA PRO A 46 0.96 12.29 -9.93
C PRO A 46 0.08 12.41 -11.17
N PHE A 47 0.28 13.43 -12.00
CA PHE A 47 -0.48 13.59 -13.23
C PHE A 47 -0.17 12.49 -14.24
N LYS A 48 1.09 12.07 -14.34
CA LYS A 48 1.47 10.92 -15.18
C LYS A 48 0.93 9.60 -14.65
N GLY A 49 0.67 9.49 -13.35
CA GLY A 49 0.02 8.35 -12.74
C GLY A 49 -1.41 8.11 -13.22
N LEU A 50 -2.10 9.14 -13.75
CA LEU A 50 -3.43 9.01 -14.34
C LEU A 50 -3.40 8.35 -15.74
N PHE A 51 -2.26 8.36 -16.43
CA PHE A 51 -2.14 8.01 -17.86
C PHE A 51 -1.38 6.70 -18.11
N ARG A 52 -1.49 5.70 -17.28
CA ARG A 52 -0.86 4.39 -17.46
C ARG A 52 0.65 4.47 -17.75
N LYS A 53 1.37 5.32 -17.00
CA LYS A 53 2.82 5.52 -17.16
C LYS A 53 3.67 4.73 -16.17
N PHE A 54 3.05 4.17 -15.14
CA PHE A 54 3.72 3.44 -14.09
C PHE A 54 2.99 2.13 -13.83
N GLU A 55 3.73 1.05 -13.68
CA GLU A 55 3.19 -0.23 -13.26
C GLU A 55 3.04 -0.24 -11.73
N LEU A 56 2.00 -0.94 -11.26
CA LEU A 56 1.81 -1.25 -9.84
C LEU A 56 2.74 -2.39 -9.46
N ILE A 57 3.40 -2.27 -8.31
CA ILE A 57 4.19 -3.37 -7.74
C ILE A 57 3.95 -3.50 -6.24
N TYR A 58 4.06 -4.72 -5.74
CA TYR A 58 4.06 -5.07 -4.32
C TYR A 58 5.50 -5.35 -3.90
N VAL A 59 6.04 -4.54 -3.01
CA VAL A 59 7.42 -4.64 -2.53
C VAL A 59 7.40 -5.20 -1.12
N TRP A 60 7.93 -6.41 -0.96
CA TRP A 60 8.10 -7.07 0.32
C TRP A 60 9.50 -6.85 0.85
N ALA A 61 9.61 -6.44 2.11
CA ALA A 61 10.89 -6.29 2.80
C ALA A 61 10.67 -6.36 4.32
N THR A 62 11.76 -6.46 5.07
CA THR A 62 11.66 -6.36 6.53
C THR A 62 11.06 -5.00 6.92
N GLU A 63 10.30 -4.96 8.00
CA GLU A 63 9.76 -3.68 8.51
C GLU A 63 10.89 -2.67 8.75
N ARG A 64 12.02 -3.15 9.27
CA ARG A 64 13.22 -2.35 9.49
C ARG A 64 13.73 -1.68 8.22
N ASP A 65 13.78 -2.40 7.10
CA ASP A 65 14.27 -1.86 5.83
C ASP A 65 13.25 -0.87 5.24
N VAL A 66 11.97 -1.23 5.26
CA VAL A 66 10.89 -0.37 4.76
C VAL A 66 10.86 0.96 5.51
N ILE A 67 10.91 0.94 6.84
CA ILE A 67 10.92 2.14 7.67
C ILE A 67 12.28 2.86 7.55
N GLY A 68 13.39 2.11 7.53
CA GLY A 68 14.73 2.66 7.45
C GLY A 68 14.97 3.49 6.19
N VAL A 69 14.51 3.02 5.04
CA VAL A 69 14.59 3.80 3.78
C VAL A 69 13.82 5.12 3.90
N ARG A 70 12.69 5.13 4.58
CA ARG A 70 11.83 6.31 4.73
C ARG A 70 12.38 7.32 5.72
N THR A 71 12.87 6.84 6.86
CA THR A 71 13.34 7.69 7.95
C THR A 71 14.78 8.18 7.77
N ARG A 72 15.64 7.39 7.11
CA ARG A 72 17.07 7.72 6.95
C ARG A 72 17.42 8.30 5.58
N CYS A 73 16.72 7.85 4.52
CA CYS A 73 17.05 8.26 3.15
C CYS A 73 16.15 9.36 2.61
N ARG A 74 14.97 9.56 3.17
CA ARG A 74 14.02 10.61 2.77
C ARG A 74 14.02 11.73 3.81
N ARG A 75 14.66 12.87 3.49
CA ARG A 75 14.92 13.96 4.46
C ARG A 75 13.69 14.65 5.06
N LYS A 76 12.52 14.53 4.44
CA LYS A 76 11.30 15.24 4.84
C LYS A 76 10.16 14.33 5.28
N SER A 77 10.26 13.03 5.09
CA SER A 77 9.16 12.13 5.43
C SER A 77 9.12 11.82 6.92
N VAL A 78 7.91 11.75 7.46
CA VAL A 78 7.63 11.33 8.84
C VAL A 78 6.81 10.05 8.75
N THR A 79 7.22 9.03 9.50
CA THR A 79 6.58 7.72 9.50
C THR A 79 5.92 7.49 10.87
N HIS A 80 4.64 7.11 10.84
CA HIS A 80 3.88 6.72 12.03
C HIS A 80 3.49 5.25 11.92
N LEU A 81 3.55 4.54 13.04
CA LEU A 81 3.04 3.17 13.19
C LEU A 81 1.76 3.20 13.99
N PHE A 82 0.76 2.48 13.49
CA PHE A 82 -0.50 2.27 14.19
C PHE A 82 -0.76 0.78 14.30
N GLU A 83 -1.11 0.31 15.49
CA GLU A 83 -1.55 -1.05 15.66
C GLU A 83 -2.89 -1.25 14.95
N GLY A 84 -2.96 -2.27 14.11
CA GLY A 84 -4.18 -2.63 13.38
C GLY A 84 -5.10 -3.44 14.27
N VAL A 85 -6.36 -3.02 14.37
CA VAL A 85 -7.39 -3.79 15.06
C VAL A 85 -7.86 -4.93 14.17
N VAL A 86 -7.65 -6.17 14.64
CA VAL A 86 -8.17 -7.38 14.01
C VAL A 86 -9.42 -7.81 14.79
N LEU A 87 -10.57 -7.81 14.10
CA LEU A 87 -11.87 -8.05 14.75
C LEU A 87 -12.16 -9.53 15.04
N HIS A 88 -11.51 -10.44 14.30
CA HIS A 88 -11.73 -11.88 14.43
C HIS A 88 -10.41 -12.63 14.25
N THR A 89 -10.16 -13.59 15.14
CA THR A 89 -9.00 -14.48 15.07
C THR A 89 -8.89 -15.16 13.70
N GLY A 90 -7.69 -15.18 13.13
CA GLY A 90 -7.40 -15.77 11.83
C GLY A 90 -7.57 -14.84 10.63
N ASN A 91 -8.10 -13.63 10.83
CA ASN A 91 -8.22 -12.66 9.75
C ASN A 91 -6.87 -12.02 9.40
N GLU A 92 -5.90 -12.04 10.31
CA GLU A 92 -4.51 -11.67 10.04
C GLU A 92 -3.91 -12.55 8.96
N ARG A 93 -4.10 -13.87 9.08
CA ARG A 93 -3.67 -14.85 8.09
C ARG A 93 -4.37 -14.63 6.75
N ARG A 94 -5.69 -14.44 6.75
CA ARG A 94 -6.46 -14.15 5.54
C ARG A 94 -5.99 -12.87 4.85
N MET A 95 -5.64 -11.84 5.63
CA MET A 95 -5.07 -10.59 5.11
C MET A 95 -3.73 -10.84 4.44
N LEU A 96 -2.81 -11.56 5.09
CA LEU A 96 -1.51 -11.93 4.52
C LEU A 96 -1.69 -12.76 3.23
N GLU A 97 -2.55 -13.77 3.25
CA GLU A 97 -2.84 -14.61 2.08
C GLU A 97 -3.41 -13.79 0.91
N SER A 98 -4.30 -12.82 1.18
CA SER A 98 -4.83 -11.89 0.19
C SER A 98 -3.71 -11.06 -0.46
N TYR A 99 -2.80 -10.54 0.33
CA TYR A 99 -1.63 -9.78 -0.16
C TYR A 99 -0.69 -10.64 -1.01
N LEU A 100 -0.38 -11.86 -0.57
CA LEU A 100 0.50 -12.78 -1.31
C LEU A 100 -0.14 -13.19 -2.63
N ARG A 101 -1.42 -13.54 -2.64
CA ARG A 101 -2.16 -13.86 -3.86
C ARG A 101 -2.15 -12.69 -4.84
N ARG A 102 -2.41 -11.47 -4.35
CA ARG A 102 -2.39 -10.26 -5.18
C ARG A 102 -0.99 -9.95 -5.72
N THR A 103 0.06 -10.20 -4.93
CA THR A 103 1.44 -10.07 -5.36
C THR A 103 1.72 -10.97 -6.57
N ASN A 104 1.32 -12.24 -6.51
CA ASN A 104 1.49 -13.19 -7.62
C ASN A 104 0.65 -12.78 -8.84
N GLU A 105 -0.60 -12.36 -8.63
CA GLU A 105 -1.46 -11.86 -9.71
C GLU A 105 -0.83 -10.67 -10.46
N ILE A 106 -0.27 -9.69 -9.72
CA ILE A 106 0.42 -8.54 -10.32
C ILE A 106 1.72 -8.95 -11.01
N HIS A 107 2.41 -9.96 -10.52
CA HIS A 107 3.60 -10.51 -11.17
C HIS A 107 3.26 -11.16 -12.51
N ASP A 108 2.22 -11.99 -12.53
CA ASP A 108 1.81 -12.75 -13.72
C ASP A 108 1.05 -11.87 -14.72
N HIS A 109 0.27 -10.93 -14.23
CA HIS A 109 -0.56 -10.00 -15.01
C HIS A 109 -0.32 -8.54 -14.57
N PRO A 110 0.76 -7.89 -15.05
CA PRO A 110 1.11 -6.52 -14.66
C PRO A 110 -0.03 -5.53 -14.88
N GLN A 111 -0.27 -4.67 -13.90
CA GLN A 111 -1.32 -3.66 -13.92
C GLN A 111 -0.74 -2.26 -13.81
N TRP A 112 -1.43 -1.29 -14.38
CA TRP A 112 -1.05 0.09 -14.29
C TRP A 112 -1.46 0.68 -12.93
N TYR A 113 -0.51 1.38 -12.32
CA TYR A 113 -0.83 2.28 -11.22
C TYR A 113 -1.71 3.43 -11.74
N ASN A 114 -2.73 3.77 -10.98
CA ASN A 114 -3.57 4.93 -11.26
C ASN A 114 -3.74 5.75 -9.98
N THR A 115 -3.45 7.04 -10.04
CA THR A 115 -3.45 7.94 -8.88
C THR A 115 -4.81 8.03 -8.17
N VAL A 116 -5.90 7.68 -8.83
CA VAL A 116 -7.26 7.72 -8.27
C VAL A 116 -7.76 6.32 -7.94
N THR A 117 -7.59 5.34 -8.86
CA THR A 117 -8.31 4.06 -8.79
C THR A 117 -7.47 2.87 -8.37
N ASN A 118 -6.13 2.96 -8.53
CA ASN A 118 -5.24 1.84 -8.27
C ASN A 118 -3.96 2.30 -7.55
N THR A 119 -4.14 2.81 -6.33
CA THR A 119 -3.09 3.34 -5.45
C THR A 119 -2.74 2.36 -4.33
N CYS A 120 -1.76 2.69 -3.49
CA CYS A 120 -1.52 1.96 -2.24
C CYS A 120 -2.79 1.88 -1.38
N THR A 121 -3.46 2.99 -1.14
CA THR A 121 -4.65 3.05 -0.29
C THR A 121 -5.83 2.25 -0.88
N THR A 122 -6.12 2.40 -2.17
CA THR A 122 -7.24 1.66 -2.79
C THR A 122 -7.01 0.15 -2.80
N ASN A 123 -5.78 -0.31 -2.96
CA ASN A 123 -5.45 -1.73 -2.85
C ASN A 123 -5.56 -2.23 -1.40
N ILE A 124 -5.15 -1.44 -0.40
CA ILE A 124 -5.36 -1.79 1.02
C ILE A 124 -6.85 -1.91 1.32
N VAL A 125 -7.67 -0.95 0.88
CA VAL A 125 -9.15 -1.01 1.03
C VAL A 125 -9.71 -2.28 0.40
N ARG A 126 -9.23 -2.68 -0.78
CA ARG A 126 -9.63 -3.94 -1.43
C ARG A 126 -9.32 -5.14 -0.54
N HIS A 127 -8.11 -5.25 0.00
CA HIS A 127 -7.71 -6.34 0.89
C HIS A 127 -8.52 -6.37 2.18
N VAL A 128 -8.75 -5.19 2.78
CA VAL A 128 -9.60 -5.09 3.98
C VAL A 128 -11.02 -5.56 3.67
N ASN A 129 -11.61 -5.13 2.57
CA ASN A 129 -12.98 -5.53 2.21
C ASN A 129 -13.09 -6.99 1.74
N GLU A 130 -12.01 -7.62 1.29
CA GLU A 130 -11.96 -9.05 1.02
C GLU A 130 -12.06 -9.87 2.32
N VAL A 131 -11.41 -9.40 3.38
CA VAL A 131 -11.41 -10.06 4.69
C VAL A 131 -12.62 -9.66 5.53
N TYR A 132 -13.05 -8.41 5.40
CA TYR A 132 -14.18 -7.79 6.12
C TYR A 132 -15.11 -7.11 5.11
N PRO A 133 -16.03 -7.84 4.47
CA PRO A 133 -16.87 -7.31 3.40
C PRO A 133 -17.61 -6.03 3.81
N GLY A 134 -17.48 -4.97 2.99
CA GLY A 134 -18.19 -3.70 3.20
C GLY A 134 -17.70 -2.86 4.39
N ARG A 135 -16.58 -3.22 5.02
CA ARG A 135 -16.08 -2.51 6.20
C ARG A 135 -15.61 -1.10 5.89
N ILE A 136 -14.97 -0.92 4.73
CA ILE A 136 -14.54 0.39 4.26
C ILE A 136 -15.29 0.68 2.96
N PRO A 137 -15.99 1.84 2.84
CA PRO A 137 -16.59 2.22 1.58
C PRO A 137 -15.56 2.17 0.46
N ALA A 138 -15.89 1.51 -0.64
CA ALA A 138 -15.04 1.54 -1.82
C ALA A 138 -14.90 3.00 -2.28
N ALA A 139 -13.69 3.38 -2.72
CA ALA A 139 -13.55 4.66 -3.42
C ALA A 139 -14.52 4.65 -4.61
N PRO A 140 -15.19 5.77 -4.91
CA PRO A 140 -16.10 5.84 -6.06
C PRO A 140 -15.36 5.32 -7.29
N ASP A 141 -15.99 4.39 -8.00
CA ASP A 141 -15.46 3.85 -9.25
C ASP A 141 -15.45 5.01 -10.28
N PRO A 142 -14.27 5.48 -10.71
CA PRO A 142 -14.23 6.58 -11.68
C PRO A 142 -14.76 6.17 -13.06
N GLN A 143 -14.95 4.87 -13.32
CA GLN A 143 -15.63 4.42 -14.53
C GLN A 143 -17.13 4.73 -14.50
N GLY A 144 -17.71 4.87 -13.30
CA GLY A 144 -19.07 5.35 -13.10
C GLY A 144 -19.21 6.88 -13.18
N LEU A 145 -18.12 7.63 -13.26
CA LEU A 145 -18.14 9.09 -13.42
C LEU A 145 -17.99 9.56 -14.89
N ILE A 146 -17.82 8.62 -15.82
CA ILE A 146 -17.74 8.87 -17.25
C ILE A 146 -18.98 8.23 -17.91
N LEU A 147 -20.11 8.76 -17.59
CA LEU A 147 -21.36 8.63 -18.35
C LEU A 147 -21.89 10.02 -18.62
#